data_4d34146580dd226cb7415f906bf70532
#
_entry.id   4d34146580dd226cb7415f906bf70532
#
_cell.length_a   1.000
_cell.length_b   1.000
_cell.length_c   1.000
_cell.angle_alpha   90.00
_cell.angle_beta   90.00
_cell.angle_gamma   90.00
#
_symmetry.space_group_name_H-M   'P 1'
#
loop_
_entity.id
_entity.type
_entity.pdbx_description
1 polymer ?
#
loop_
_entity_poly.entity_id
_entity_poly.type
_entity_poly.pdbx_seq_one_letter_code
_entity_poly.pdbx_strand_id
1 'polypeptide(L)'
;MATRSGWQREQLLVAFHLYCRMPFGKMHRGNPDIIRYAALIGRTPSALAMKLTNIASLDPAITSTGRKGLEGASSADRAMWEEMQADWEQFAVAAQQSIDRVEGHVNDTSTVEDAPAYETGNYEGGEKLALTKTRVGQAFFRNAVLSAYDYRCCISGLAVPQLLVASHIVPWRNDAKNRLNPRNGLCLSMLHDKAFDLGLIGVADDFTVQVSPKLKRLDDAFLASSILKYDGQRLRTPEKFLPHREFLTFHRDTVFVSAS
;
A
#
# COMPACT_ATOMS: atom_id res chain seq x y z
N MET A 1 -31.75 18.38 19.76
CA MET A 1 -31.25 17.52 18.67
C MET A 1 -29.84 17.95 18.36
N ALA A 2 -28.84 17.11 18.63
CA ALA A 2 -27.46 17.44 18.29
C ALA A 2 -27.32 17.51 16.76
N THR A 3 -26.98 18.68 16.24
CA THR A 3 -26.63 18.88 14.83
C THR A 3 -25.51 17.89 14.48
N ARG A 4 -25.76 17.00 13.51
CA ARG A 4 -24.72 16.12 12.98
C ARG A 4 -23.65 17.00 12.35
N SER A 5 -22.61 17.34 13.12
CA SER A 5 -21.44 18.02 12.59
C SER A 5 -20.85 17.15 11.47
N GLY A 6 -20.63 17.76 10.29
CA GLY A 6 -19.95 17.09 9.18
C GLY A 6 -18.60 16.50 9.59
N TRP A 7 -17.99 15.71 8.71
CA TRP A 7 -16.63 15.21 8.93
C TRP A 7 -15.63 16.36 8.73
N GLN A 8 -14.82 16.62 9.73
CA GLN A 8 -13.72 17.58 9.65
C GLN A 8 -12.53 16.99 8.88
N ARG A 9 -11.69 17.85 8.29
CA ARG A 9 -10.53 17.43 7.51
C ARG A 9 -9.62 16.45 8.27
N GLU A 10 -9.31 16.74 9.53
CA GLU A 10 -8.47 15.88 10.36
C GLU A 10 -9.08 14.49 10.58
N GLN A 11 -10.38 14.43 10.83
CA GLN A 11 -11.11 13.17 10.94
C GLN A 11 -11.12 12.37 9.63
N LEU A 12 -11.18 13.06 8.48
CA LEU A 12 -11.06 12.43 7.17
C LEU A 12 -9.67 11.88 6.93
N LEU A 13 -8.61 12.63 7.24
CA LEU A 13 -7.23 12.16 7.12
C LEU A 13 -7.00 10.89 7.95
N VAL A 14 -7.51 10.83 9.19
CA VAL A 14 -7.46 9.62 10.02
C VAL A 14 -8.22 8.46 9.36
N ALA A 15 -9.43 8.70 8.84
CA ALA A 15 -10.21 7.67 8.16
C ALA A 15 -9.50 7.15 6.90
N PHE A 16 -8.96 8.03 6.06
CA PHE A 16 -8.20 7.64 4.86
C PHE A 16 -6.90 6.92 5.20
N HIS A 17 -6.19 7.35 6.25
CA HIS A 17 -5.01 6.63 6.75
C HIS A 17 -5.38 5.18 7.14
N LEU A 18 -6.45 5.00 7.90
CA LEU A 18 -6.95 3.68 8.26
C LEU A 18 -7.37 2.85 7.05
N TYR A 19 -8.04 3.48 6.07
CA TYR A 19 -8.38 2.83 4.82
C TYR A 19 -7.14 2.29 4.11
N CYS A 20 -6.06 3.08 4.03
CA CYS A 20 -4.84 2.64 3.38
C CYS A 20 -4.18 1.45 4.07
N ARG A 21 -4.12 1.43 5.41
CA ARG A 21 -3.36 0.43 6.19
C ARG A 21 -4.16 -0.81 6.60
N MET A 22 -5.47 -0.85 6.39
CA MET A 22 -6.33 -1.92 6.88
C MET A 22 -6.89 -2.77 5.72
N PRO A 23 -6.82 -4.11 5.76
CA PRO A 23 -7.52 -4.97 4.79
C PRO A 23 -9.02 -4.67 4.75
N PHE A 24 -9.62 -4.75 3.57
CA PHE A 24 -11.04 -4.43 3.39
C PHE A 24 -11.96 -5.22 4.33
N GLY A 25 -11.73 -6.52 4.47
CA GLY A 25 -12.50 -7.40 5.36
C GLY A 25 -12.41 -7.06 6.85
N LYS A 26 -11.47 -6.18 7.25
CA LYS A 26 -11.31 -5.72 8.64
C LYS A 26 -11.99 -4.38 8.93
N MET A 27 -12.61 -3.74 7.93
CA MET A 27 -13.26 -2.42 8.06
C MET A 27 -14.67 -2.51 8.67
N HIS A 28 -14.77 -3.05 9.88
CA HIS A 28 -16.05 -3.22 10.58
C HIS A 28 -16.00 -2.65 12.00
N ARG A 29 -17.15 -2.27 12.54
CA ARG A 29 -17.32 -1.59 13.83
C ARG A 29 -16.72 -2.33 15.04
N GLY A 30 -16.51 -3.63 14.93
CA GLY A 30 -15.92 -4.46 16.00
C GLY A 30 -14.39 -4.57 15.91
N ASN A 31 -13.74 -3.95 14.91
CA ASN A 31 -12.29 -3.96 14.81
C ASN A 31 -11.68 -3.07 15.91
N PRO A 32 -10.66 -3.56 16.67
CA PRO A 32 -10.04 -2.81 17.77
C PRO A 32 -9.48 -1.45 17.35
N ASP A 33 -8.83 -1.35 16.19
CA ASP A 33 -8.30 -0.09 15.66
C ASP A 33 -9.44 0.90 15.36
N ILE A 34 -10.52 0.42 14.74
CA ILE A 34 -11.69 1.26 14.46
C ILE A 34 -12.32 1.77 15.75
N ILE A 35 -12.42 0.94 16.78
CA ILE A 35 -12.94 1.34 18.10
C ILE A 35 -12.03 2.42 18.68
N ARG A 36 -10.72 2.19 18.71
CA ARG A 36 -9.72 3.11 19.26
C ARG A 36 -9.75 4.46 18.55
N TYR A 37 -9.60 4.47 17.22
CA TYR A 37 -9.53 5.72 16.47
C TYR A 37 -10.87 6.46 16.42
N ALA A 38 -12.00 5.75 16.42
CA ALA A 38 -13.31 6.40 16.54
C ALA A 38 -13.42 7.21 17.84
N ALA A 39 -12.98 6.64 18.97
CA ALA A 39 -12.95 7.36 20.24
C ALA A 39 -12.03 8.60 20.18
N LEU A 40 -10.82 8.47 19.63
CA LEU A 40 -9.84 9.55 19.52
C LEU A 40 -10.36 10.73 18.67
N ILE A 41 -11.11 10.45 17.59
CA ILE A 41 -11.68 11.52 16.73
C ILE A 41 -13.10 11.95 17.12
N GLY A 42 -13.61 11.52 18.27
CA GLY A 42 -14.95 11.88 18.77
C GLY A 42 -16.10 11.35 17.89
N ARG A 43 -15.94 10.15 17.30
CA ARG A 43 -16.94 9.47 16.48
C ARG A 43 -17.30 8.10 17.06
N THR A 44 -18.41 7.52 16.62
CA THR A 44 -18.72 6.13 16.97
C THR A 44 -17.99 5.14 16.07
N PRO A 45 -17.67 3.93 16.52
CA PRO A 45 -17.07 2.89 15.68
C PRO A 45 -17.88 2.58 14.42
N SER A 46 -19.22 2.61 14.53
CA SER A 46 -20.10 2.42 13.38
C SER A 46 -19.99 3.56 12.35
N ALA A 47 -19.84 4.80 12.80
CA ALA A 47 -19.67 5.95 11.90
C ALA A 47 -18.33 5.90 11.18
N LEU A 48 -17.25 5.52 11.86
CA LEU A 48 -15.93 5.37 11.25
C LEU A 48 -15.90 4.18 10.28
N ALA A 49 -16.45 3.01 10.66
CA ALA A 49 -16.55 1.87 9.75
C ALA A 49 -17.36 2.20 8.48
N MET A 50 -18.47 2.91 8.62
CA MET A 50 -19.27 3.39 7.49
C MET A 50 -18.46 4.37 6.60
N LYS A 51 -17.67 5.26 7.22
CA LYS A 51 -16.78 6.19 6.49
C LYS A 51 -15.76 5.42 5.67
N LEU A 52 -15.11 4.40 6.24
CA LEU A 52 -14.17 3.54 5.50
C LEU A 52 -14.83 2.83 4.32
N THR A 53 -16.07 2.36 4.47
CA THR A 53 -16.83 1.74 3.39
C THR A 53 -17.20 2.76 2.28
N ASN A 54 -17.50 4.01 2.67
CA ASN A 54 -17.74 5.09 1.70
C ASN A 54 -16.47 5.44 0.93
N ILE A 55 -15.30 5.49 1.59
CA ILE A 55 -14.01 5.68 0.92
C ILE A 55 -13.74 4.51 -0.04
N ALA A 56 -14.00 3.28 0.38
CA ALA A 56 -13.85 2.08 -0.45
C ALA A 56 -14.69 2.14 -1.74
N SER A 57 -15.85 2.80 -1.72
CA SER A 57 -16.68 3.00 -2.92
C SER A 57 -16.04 3.92 -3.98
N LEU A 58 -14.98 4.63 -3.63
CA LEU A 58 -14.21 5.46 -4.55
C LEU A 58 -13.06 4.69 -5.22
N ASP A 59 -12.71 3.50 -4.69
CA ASP A 59 -11.62 2.70 -5.25
C ASP A 59 -12.12 1.82 -6.41
N PRO A 60 -11.61 2.03 -7.64
CA PRO A 60 -11.97 1.21 -8.80
C PRO A 60 -11.68 -0.29 -8.61
N ALA A 61 -10.67 -0.66 -7.80
CA ALA A 61 -10.37 -2.06 -7.51
C ALA A 61 -11.53 -2.77 -6.80
N ILE A 62 -12.28 -2.04 -5.95
CA ILE A 62 -13.43 -2.57 -5.23
C ILE A 62 -14.67 -2.55 -6.13
N THR A 63 -14.93 -1.42 -6.80
CA THR A 63 -16.16 -1.25 -7.59
C THR A 63 -16.19 -2.11 -8.83
N SER A 64 -15.05 -2.40 -9.45
CA SER A 64 -14.95 -3.28 -10.63
C SER A 64 -15.26 -4.77 -10.35
N THR A 65 -15.21 -5.20 -9.09
CA THR A 65 -15.53 -6.58 -8.70
C THR A 65 -17.03 -6.84 -8.47
N GLY A 66 -17.88 -5.84 -8.73
CA GLY A 66 -19.32 -5.89 -8.43
C GLY A 66 -19.64 -5.76 -6.94
N ARG A 67 -18.62 -5.59 -6.08
CA ARG A 67 -18.82 -5.20 -4.67
C ARG A 67 -19.29 -3.74 -4.67
N LYS A 68 -20.55 -3.53 -4.38
CA LYS A 68 -21.08 -2.19 -4.16
C LYS A 68 -20.59 -1.73 -2.78
N GLY A 69 -19.61 -0.83 -2.75
CA GLY A 69 -19.43 0.02 -1.57
C GLY A 69 -20.77 0.78 -1.36
N LEU A 70 -21.06 1.21 -0.14
CA LEU A 70 -22.23 2.06 0.09
C LEU A 70 -22.08 3.29 -0.82
N GLU A 71 -23.09 3.57 -1.65
CA GLU A 71 -23.17 4.76 -2.51
C GLU A 71 -23.35 6.04 -1.66
N GLY A 72 -22.44 6.25 -0.70
CA GLY A 72 -22.56 7.30 0.31
C GLY A 72 -21.33 8.19 0.45
N ALA A 73 -20.37 8.10 -0.49
CA ALA A 73 -19.23 9.01 -0.49
C ALA A 73 -19.69 10.46 -0.65
N SER A 74 -19.40 11.31 0.34
CA SER A 74 -19.71 12.74 0.31
C SER A 74 -18.76 13.50 -0.65
N SER A 75 -19.09 14.76 -0.94
CA SER A 75 -18.18 15.64 -1.69
C SER A 75 -16.82 15.79 -1.02
N ALA A 76 -16.79 15.84 0.31
CA ALA A 76 -15.53 15.89 1.07
C ALA A 76 -14.71 14.59 0.96
N ASP A 77 -15.37 13.43 0.88
CA ASP A 77 -14.68 12.15 0.66
C ASP A 77 -14.05 12.11 -0.74
N ARG A 78 -14.76 12.58 -1.75
CA ARG A 78 -14.26 12.66 -3.14
C ARG A 78 -13.09 13.62 -3.26
N ALA A 79 -13.21 14.82 -2.69
CA ALA A 79 -12.12 15.80 -2.69
C ALA A 79 -10.87 15.26 -2.00
N MET A 80 -11.02 14.57 -0.86
CA MET A 80 -9.88 13.95 -0.16
C MET A 80 -9.28 12.79 -0.97
N TRP A 81 -10.09 12.01 -1.68
CA TRP A 81 -9.63 10.95 -2.57
C TRP A 81 -8.81 11.52 -3.73
N GLU A 82 -9.27 12.60 -4.35
CA GLU A 82 -8.57 13.31 -5.42
C GLU A 82 -7.24 13.90 -4.91
N GLU A 83 -7.25 14.54 -3.73
CA GLU A 83 -6.05 15.05 -3.07
C GLU A 83 -5.02 13.96 -2.83
N MET A 84 -5.44 12.81 -2.30
CA MET A 84 -4.57 11.66 -2.06
C MET A 84 -3.94 11.15 -3.36
N GLN A 85 -4.71 11.06 -4.44
CA GLN A 85 -4.19 10.59 -5.73
C GLN A 85 -3.30 11.61 -6.44
N ALA A 86 -3.51 12.89 -6.21
CA ALA A 86 -2.71 13.96 -6.81
C ALA A 86 -1.28 13.98 -6.23
N ASP A 87 -1.13 13.77 -4.92
CA ASP A 87 0.16 13.79 -4.22
C ASP A 87 0.16 12.84 -3.02
N TRP A 88 0.59 11.61 -3.25
CA TRP A 88 0.69 10.57 -2.23
C TRP A 88 1.67 10.91 -1.10
N GLU A 89 2.74 11.66 -1.40
CA GLU A 89 3.75 12.02 -0.40
C GLU A 89 3.20 13.07 0.57
N GLN A 90 2.61 14.13 0.04
CA GLN A 90 1.98 15.16 0.85
C GLN A 90 0.83 14.58 1.68
N PHE A 91 0.03 13.73 1.07
CA PHE A 91 -1.07 13.06 1.76
C PHE A 91 -0.58 12.15 2.90
N ALA A 92 0.44 11.31 2.67
CA ALA A 92 0.98 10.41 3.68
C ALA A 92 1.50 11.20 4.90
N VAL A 93 2.21 12.30 4.68
CA VAL A 93 2.70 13.18 5.75
C VAL A 93 1.54 13.83 6.51
N ALA A 94 0.54 14.38 5.82
CA ALA A 94 -0.62 15.01 6.46
C ALA A 94 -1.45 14.01 7.27
N ALA A 95 -1.64 12.80 6.73
CA ALA A 95 -2.35 11.73 7.40
C ALA A 95 -1.61 11.25 8.66
N GLN A 96 -0.28 11.07 8.58
CA GLN A 96 0.53 10.71 9.75
C GLN A 96 0.49 11.79 10.83
N GLN A 97 0.65 13.06 10.46
CA GLN A 97 0.54 14.18 11.42
C GLN A 97 -0.83 14.24 12.10
N SER A 98 -1.91 13.84 11.41
CA SER A 98 -3.24 13.76 12.02
C SER A 98 -3.34 12.58 13.00
N ILE A 99 -2.73 11.45 12.69
CA ILE A 99 -2.60 10.31 13.61
C ILE A 99 -1.82 10.72 14.87
N ASP A 100 -0.64 11.31 14.71
CA ASP A 100 0.22 11.73 15.83
C ASP A 100 -0.49 12.71 16.77
N ARG A 101 -1.27 13.65 16.22
CA ARG A 101 -2.07 14.58 17.01
C ARG A 101 -3.18 13.89 17.82
N VAL A 102 -3.94 13.00 17.21
CA VAL A 102 -5.03 12.33 17.91
C VAL A 102 -4.53 11.30 18.91
N GLU A 103 -3.33 10.74 18.72
CA GLU A 103 -2.66 9.85 19.67
C GLU A 103 -1.93 10.59 20.80
N GLY A 104 -1.81 11.92 20.72
CA GLY A 104 -1.11 12.73 21.70
C GLY A 104 0.42 12.68 21.59
N HIS A 105 0.96 12.13 20.49
CA HIS A 105 2.39 12.13 20.20
C HIS A 105 2.80 13.45 19.56
N VAL A 106 3.05 14.47 20.38
CA VAL A 106 3.61 15.74 19.91
C VAL A 106 5.13 15.58 19.79
N ASN A 107 5.63 15.33 18.57
CA ASN A 107 7.05 15.40 18.20
C ASN A 107 8.02 14.36 18.77
N ASP A 108 7.60 13.16 19.10
CA ASP A 108 8.56 12.06 19.32
C ASP A 108 8.76 11.24 18.04
N THR A 109 9.89 11.49 17.34
CA THR A 109 10.23 10.86 16.05
C THR A 109 10.75 9.43 16.19
N SER A 110 10.50 8.75 17.32
CA SER A 110 11.22 7.53 17.71
C SER A 110 10.49 6.20 17.51
N THR A 111 9.27 6.14 16.93
CA THR A 111 8.54 4.88 16.80
C THR A 111 8.19 4.53 15.36
N VAL A 112 9.20 4.21 14.54
CA VAL A 112 9.03 3.43 13.32
C VAL A 112 9.89 2.18 13.46
N GLU A 113 9.37 1.16 14.16
CA GLU A 113 10.12 -0.07 14.48
C GLU A 113 10.36 -1.03 13.31
N ASP A 114 9.81 -0.79 12.10
CA ASP A 114 9.85 -1.74 10.97
C ASP A 114 10.44 -1.20 9.66
N ALA A 115 11.25 -0.12 9.70
CA ALA A 115 12.00 0.29 8.51
C ALA A 115 13.39 -0.38 8.52
N PRO A 116 13.90 -0.89 7.39
CA PRO A 116 15.25 -1.41 7.32
C PRO A 116 16.23 -0.33 7.78
N ALA A 117 17.14 -0.71 8.70
CA ALA A 117 18.13 0.18 9.29
C ALA A 117 19.09 0.67 8.19
N TYR A 118 18.91 1.90 7.72
CA TYR A 118 19.92 2.65 7.03
C TYR A 118 20.64 3.56 8.03
N GLU A 119 21.94 3.66 7.89
CA GLU A 119 22.94 4.25 8.79
C GLU A 119 22.49 5.55 9.46
N THR A 120 22.65 5.62 10.79
CA THR A 120 22.48 6.82 11.61
C THR A 120 23.71 7.74 11.43
N GLY A 121 23.68 8.58 10.39
CA GLY A 121 24.61 9.71 10.29
C GLY A 121 24.17 10.89 11.16
N ASN A 122 25.12 11.71 11.60
CA ASN A 122 24.84 13.02 12.21
C ASN A 122 24.33 13.97 11.13
N TYR A 123 23.00 14.18 11.06
CA TYR A 123 22.37 15.07 10.08
C TYR A 123 21.92 16.38 10.72
N GLU A 124 22.10 17.49 10.03
CA GLU A 124 21.60 18.81 10.44
C GLU A 124 20.08 18.93 10.20
N GLY A 125 19.39 19.87 10.87
CA GLY A 125 17.93 19.92 11.01
C GLY A 125 17.10 19.76 9.71
N GLY A 126 17.54 20.29 8.57
CA GLY A 126 16.85 20.15 7.27
C GLY A 126 16.92 18.74 6.70
N GLU A 127 18.06 18.07 6.82
CA GLU A 127 18.27 16.68 6.37
C GLU A 127 17.50 15.70 7.26
N LYS A 128 17.44 15.95 8.57
CA LYS A 128 16.64 15.16 9.52
C LYS A 128 15.15 15.22 9.18
N LEU A 129 14.63 16.38 8.77
CA LEU A 129 13.24 16.55 8.36
C LEU A 129 12.93 15.81 7.06
N ALA A 130 13.84 15.86 6.08
CA ALA A 130 13.70 15.14 4.81
C ALA A 130 13.74 13.62 5.01
N LEU A 131 14.66 13.13 5.85
CA LEU A 131 14.74 11.71 6.22
C LEU A 131 13.47 11.23 6.94
N THR A 132 12.92 12.04 7.85
CA THR A 132 11.67 11.71 8.56
C THR A 132 10.50 11.60 7.58
N LYS A 133 10.35 12.54 6.64
CA LYS A 133 9.30 12.47 5.60
C LYS A 133 9.45 11.22 4.74
N THR A 134 10.67 10.90 4.33
CA THR A 134 10.97 9.70 3.53
C THR A 134 10.58 8.43 4.29
N ARG A 135 10.92 8.31 5.57
CA ARG A 135 10.56 7.14 6.41
C ARG A 135 9.04 7.01 6.59
N VAL A 136 8.36 8.11 6.89
CA VAL A 136 6.89 8.15 6.98
C VAL A 136 6.26 7.69 5.68
N GLY A 137 6.73 8.18 4.54
CA GLY A 137 6.26 7.79 3.23
C GLY A 137 6.48 6.31 2.93
N GLN A 138 7.68 5.80 3.22
CA GLN A 138 8.00 4.37 3.04
C GLN A 138 7.12 3.46 3.90
N ALA A 139 6.92 3.83 5.19
CA ALA A 139 6.03 3.10 6.09
C ALA A 139 4.57 3.13 5.59
N PHE A 140 4.10 4.29 5.11
CA PHE A 140 2.78 4.43 4.50
C PHE A 140 2.62 3.51 3.29
N PHE A 141 3.55 3.57 2.33
CA PHE A 141 3.53 2.72 1.13
C PHE A 141 3.53 1.23 1.49
N ARG A 142 4.44 0.81 2.38
CA ARG A 142 4.50 -0.57 2.85
C ARG A 142 3.17 -1.03 3.44
N ASN A 143 2.61 -0.28 4.36
CA ASN A 143 1.35 -0.63 5.01
C ASN A 143 0.19 -0.68 4.01
N ALA A 144 0.12 0.28 3.08
CA ALA A 144 -0.91 0.34 2.07
C ALA A 144 -0.85 -0.87 1.12
N VAL A 145 0.35 -1.21 0.62
CA VAL A 145 0.56 -2.37 -0.26
C VAL A 145 0.26 -3.67 0.47
N LEU A 146 0.89 -3.92 1.63
CA LEU A 146 0.70 -5.19 2.34
C LEU A 146 -0.77 -5.42 2.71
N SER A 147 -1.46 -4.39 3.21
CA SER A 147 -2.88 -4.49 3.56
C SER A 147 -3.80 -4.71 2.36
N ALA A 148 -3.43 -4.17 1.19
CA ALA A 148 -4.18 -4.39 -0.03
C ALA A 148 -4.20 -5.87 -0.47
N TYR A 149 -3.13 -6.59 -0.17
CA TYR A 149 -2.98 -8.03 -0.45
C TYR A 149 -3.29 -8.94 0.76
N ASP A 150 -3.95 -8.40 1.79
CA ASP A 150 -4.26 -9.13 3.02
C ASP A 150 -3.02 -9.81 3.64
N TYR A 151 -1.88 -9.09 3.62
CA TYR A 151 -0.59 -9.57 4.11
C TYR A 151 -0.17 -10.93 3.51
N ARG A 152 -0.35 -11.11 2.20
CA ARG A 152 0.04 -12.31 1.47
C ARG A 152 0.83 -11.97 0.22
N CYS A 153 1.91 -12.70 -0.03
CA CYS A 153 2.62 -12.63 -1.30
C CYS A 153 1.65 -12.93 -2.46
N CYS A 154 1.59 -12.04 -3.44
CA CYS A 154 0.66 -12.18 -4.57
C CYS A 154 1.02 -13.34 -5.51
N ILE A 155 2.27 -13.84 -5.49
CA ILE A 155 2.71 -15.00 -6.26
C ILE A 155 2.49 -16.29 -5.46
N SER A 156 3.14 -16.42 -4.30
CA SER A 156 3.19 -17.69 -3.56
C SER A 156 2.08 -17.86 -2.51
N GLY A 157 1.40 -16.77 -2.13
CA GLY A 157 0.45 -16.79 -1.02
C GLY A 157 1.09 -16.83 0.37
N LEU A 158 2.44 -16.75 0.49
CA LEU A 158 3.13 -16.69 1.79
C LEU A 158 2.52 -15.59 2.67
N ALA A 159 2.15 -15.94 3.90
CA ALA A 159 1.46 -15.06 4.85
C ALA A 159 2.27 -14.86 6.13
N VAL A 160 3.56 -14.62 6.00
CA VAL A 160 4.48 -14.30 7.11
C VAL A 160 4.92 -12.85 6.92
N PRO A 161 4.35 -11.86 7.65
CA PRO A 161 4.57 -10.43 7.39
C PRO A 161 6.04 -10.01 7.41
N GLN A 162 6.88 -10.66 8.24
CA GLN A 162 8.31 -10.40 8.35
C GLN A 162 9.09 -10.80 7.09
N LEU A 163 8.54 -11.69 6.27
CA LEU A 163 9.13 -12.14 5.01
C LEU A 163 8.46 -11.49 3.78
N LEU A 164 7.58 -10.50 3.99
CA LEU A 164 6.90 -9.78 2.93
C LEU A 164 7.53 -8.41 2.68
N VAL A 165 7.59 -8.05 1.41
CA VAL A 165 8.08 -6.77 0.91
C VAL A 165 6.98 -6.07 0.13
N ALA A 166 6.87 -4.75 0.28
CA ALA A 166 6.12 -3.90 -0.64
C ALA A 166 7.08 -3.54 -1.79
N SER A 167 7.09 -4.37 -2.81
CA SER A 167 7.94 -4.24 -3.99
C SER A 167 7.43 -3.13 -4.91
N HIS A 168 8.31 -2.23 -5.37
CA HIS A 168 7.95 -1.22 -6.36
C HIS A 168 7.93 -1.83 -7.76
N ILE A 169 6.87 -1.57 -8.54
CA ILE A 169 6.78 -2.01 -9.94
C ILE A 169 7.69 -1.12 -10.80
N VAL A 170 7.51 0.20 -10.73
CA VAL A 170 8.46 1.18 -11.26
C VAL A 170 9.44 1.53 -10.16
N PRO A 171 10.76 1.31 -10.35
CA PRO A 171 11.76 1.53 -9.30
C PRO A 171 11.70 2.95 -8.74
N TRP A 172 11.95 3.09 -7.44
CA TRP A 172 11.89 4.35 -6.67
C TRP A 172 12.54 5.55 -7.36
N ARG A 173 13.69 5.34 -8.02
CA ARG A 173 14.46 6.38 -8.70
C ARG A 173 13.85 6.87 -10.02
N ASN A 174 12.98 6.07 -10.63
CA ASN A 174 12.48 6.31 -11.99
C ASN A 174 11.20 7.16 -12.02
N ASP A 175 10.40 7.15 -10.95
CA ASP A 175 9.15 7.91 -10.89
C ASP A 175 8.94 8.52 -9.49
N ALA A 176 9.41 9.76 -9.32
CA ALA A 176 9.29 10.48 -8.07
C ALA A 176 7.83 10.71 -7.64
N LYS A 177 6.92 10.90 -8.59
CA LYS A 177 5.50 11.18 -8.32
C LYS A 177 4.75 9.98 -7.77
N ASN A 178 5.11 8.77 -8.23
CA ASN A 178 4.40 7.54 -7.89
C ASN A 178 5.16 6.65 -6.89
N ARG A 179 6.17 7.19 -6.19
CA ARG A 179 6.94 6.45 -5.17
C ARG A 179 6.07 5.89 -4.07
N LEU A 180 5.07 6.65 -3.64
CA LEU A 180 4.19 6.30 -2.53
C LEU A 180 2.80 5.88 -2.97
N ASN A 181 2.57 5.81 -4.29
CA ASN A 181 1.33 5.33 -4.86
C ASN A 181 1.20 3.80 -4.69
N PRO A 182 0.27 3.27 -3.89
CA PRO A 182 0.14 1.82 -3.67
C PRO A 182 -0.13 1.02 -4.94
N ARG A 183 -0.65 1.68 -6.00
CA ARG A 183 -0.84 1.06 -7.33
C ARG A 183 0.48 0.79 -8.05
N ASN A 184 1.58 1.38 -7.58
CA ASN A 184 2.95 1.09 -7.99
C ASN A 184 3.58 -0.01 -7.11
N GLY A 185 2.79 -0.84 -6.45
CA GLY A 185 3.26 -1.82 -5.48
C GLY A 185 2.70 -3.23 -5.67
N LEU A 186 3.56 -4.23 -5.42
CA LEU A 186 3.21 -5.63 -5.29
C LEU A 186 3.61 -6.12 -3.89
N CYS A 187 2.74 -6.91 -3.24
CA CYS A 187 3.14 -7.62 -2.03
C CYS A 187 3.84 -8.92 -2.42
N LEU A 188 5.15 -8.99 -2.22
CA LEU A 188 5.98 -10.14 -2.59
C LEU A 188 6.68 -10.74 -1.37
N SER A 189 7.03 -12.03 -1.43
CA SER A 189 8.04 -12.58 -0.53
C SER A 189 9.41 -12.03 -0.89
N MET A 190 10.35 -11.99 0.05
CA MET A 190 11.72 -11.51 -0.18
C MET A 190 12.40 -12.18 -1.38
N LEU A 191 12.14 -13.48 -1.63
CA LEU A 191 12.66 -14.19 -2.79
C LEU A 191 12.05 -13.67 -4.10
N HIS A 192 10.72 -13.52 -4.14
CA HIS A 192 10.02 -13.05 -5.34
C HIS A 192 10.30 -11.56 -5.60
N ASP A 193 10.41 -10.75 -4.56
CA ASP A 193 10.83 -9.35 -4.64
C ASP A 193 12.20 -9.22 -5.30
N LYS A 194 13.19 -9.96 -4.80
CA LYS A 194 14.53 -9.94 -5.39
C LYS A 194 14.54 -10.43 -6.85
N ALA A 195 13.77 -11.47 -7.16
CA ALA A 195 13.66 -11.97 -8.53
C ALA A 195 12.96 -10.96 -9.46
N PHE A 196 11.97 -10.23 -8.97
CA PHE A 196 11.25 -9.18 -9.70
C PHE A 196 12.17 -7.98 -9.95
N ASP A 197 12.87 -7.48 -8.94
CA ASP A 197 13.84 -6.38 -9.06
C ASP A 197 14.97 -6.66 -10.04
N LEU A 198 15.38 -7.91 -10.16
CA LEU A 198 16.41 -8.36 -11.10
C LEU A 198 15.85 -8.66 -12.51
N GLY A 199 14.54 -8.46 -12.72
CA GLY A 199 13.89 -8.78 -13.98
C GLY A 199 13.81 -10.26 -14.32
N LEU A 200 14.02 -11.14 -13.34
CA LEU A 200 13.92 -12.59 -13.51
C LEU A 200 12.46 -13.07 -13.46
N ILE A 201 11.59 -12.25 -12.89
CA ILE A 201 10.13 -12.40 -12.92
C ILE A 201 9.54 -11.10 -13.47
N GLY A 202 8.53 -11.20 -14.33
CA GLY A 202 7.69 -10.11 -14.80
C GLY A 202 6.22 -10.42 -14.58
N VAL A 203 5.36 -9.44 -14.87
CA VAL A 203 3.90 -9.57 -14.78
C VAL A 203 3.28 -9.04 -16.06
N ALA A 204 2.45 -9.84 -16.72
CA ALA A 204 1.71 -9.46 -17.91
C ALA A 204 0.51 -8.55 -17.57
N ASP A 205 -0.12 -7.94 -18.59
CA ASP A 205 -1.28 -7.03 -18.42
C ASP A 205 -2.52 -7.71 -17.84
N ASP A 206 -2.64 -9.02 -18.00
CA ASP A 206 -3.69 -9.85 -17.44
C ASP A 206 -3.35 -10.37 -16.02
N PHE A 207 -2.26 -9.85 -15.43
CA PHE A 207 -1.70 -10.28 -14.14
C PHE A 207 -1.14 -11.70 -14.13
N THR A 208 -0.70 -12.22 -15.27
CA THR A 208 0.00 -13.50 -15.35
C THR A 208 1.48 -13.32 -15.05
N VAL A 209 2.05 -14.21 -14.24
CA VAL A 209 3.48 -14.27 -13.92
C VAL A 209 4.26 -14.71 -15.16
N GLN A 210 5.32 -14.01 -15.46
CA GLN A 210 6.28 -14.35 -16.51
C GLN A 210 7.64 -14.64 -15.88
N VAL A 211 8.19 -15.82 -16.12
CA VAL A 211 9.54 -16.16 -15.66
C VAL A 211 10.53 -16.03 -16.80
N SER A 212 11.65 -15.37 -16.55
CA SER A 212 12.71 -15.15 -17.54
C SER A 212 13.23 -16.48 -18.10
N PRO A 213 13.45 -16.59 -19.42
CA PRO A 213 14.07 -17.75 -20.04
C PRO A 213 15.42 -18.13 -19.47
N LYS A 214 16.15 -17.17 -18.87
CA LYS A 214 17.44 -17.44 -18.19
C LYS A 214 17.27 -18.41 -17.03
N LEU A 215 16.23 -18.25 -16.22
CA LEU A 215 15.96 -19.16 -15.09
C LEU A 215 15.48 -20.53 -15.58
N LYS A 216 14.73 -20.59 -16.66
CA LYS A 216 14.19 -21.85 -17.21
C LYS A 216 15.27 -22.81 -17.72
N ARG A 217 16.50 -22.34 -17.94
CA ARG A 217 17.64 -23.14 -18.38
C ARG A 217 18.43 -23.77 -17.23
N LEU A 218 18.11 -23.40 -15.99
CA LEU A 218 18.80 -23.91 -14.80
C LEU A 218 18.09 -25.15 -14.29
N ASP A 219 18.87 -26.20 -14.00
CA ASP A 219 18.37 -27.42 -13.36
C ASP A 219 18.60 -27.30 -11.84
N ASP A 220 17.61 -26.76 -11.14
CA ASP A 220 17.63 -26.55 -9.68
C ASP A 220 16.24 -26.83 -9.10
N ALA A 221 16.17 -27.79 -8.19
CA ALA A 221 14.91 -28.25 -7.60
C ALA A 221 14.22 -27.16 -6.72
N PHE A 222 15.02 -26.33 -6.02
CA PHE A 222 14.47 -25.24 -5.24
C PHE A 222 13.91 -24.15 -6.16
N LEU A 223 14.64 -23.78 -7.20
CA LEU A 223 14.18 -22.85 -8.23
C LEU A 223 12.89 -23.34 -8.88
N ALA A 224 12.83 -24.60 -9.25
CA ALA A 224 11.65 -25.23 -9.85
C ALA A 224 10.42 -25.10 -8.93
N SER A 225 10.59 -25.39 -7.63
CA SER A 225 9.51 -25.37 -6.64
C SER A 225 9.16 -23.99 -6.12
N SER A 226 10.06 -23.01 -6.17
CA SER A 226 9.87 -21.68 -5.58
C SER A 226 9.58 -20.57 -6.58
N ILE A 227 9.99 -20.71 -7.84
CA ILE A 227 9.84 -19.68 -8.89
C ILE A 227 9.21 -20.27 -10.16
N LEU A 228 9.81 -21.29 -10.78
CA LEU A 228 9.39 -21.75 -12.12
C LEU A 228 7.96 -22.26 -12.16
N LYS A 229 7.47 -22.90 -11.10
CA LYS A 229 6.09 -23.40 -11.02
C LYS A 229 5.02 -22.32 -11.16
N TYR A 230 5.38 -21.05 -10.95
CA TYR A 230 4.44 -19.91 -11.05
C TYR A 230 4.37 -19.31 -12.46
N ASP A 231 5.24 -19.74 -13.38
CA ASP A 231 5.21 -19.27 -14.76
C ASP A 231 3.84 -19.55 -15.40
N GLY A 232 3.25 -18.54 -16.00
CA GLY A 232 1.91 -18.63 -16.59
C GLY A 232 0.73 -18.62 -15.58
N GLN A 233 0.99 -18.58 -14.26
CA GLN A 233 -0.07 -18.49 -13.26
C GLN A 233 -0.48 -17.03 -13.03
N ARG A 234 -1.78 -16.81 -12.75
CA ARG A 234 -2.27 -15.47 -12.39
C ARG A 234 -1.87 -15.13 -10.96
N LEU A 235 -1.43 -13.88 -10.79
CA LEU A 235 -1.24 -13.29 -9.46
C LEU A 235 -2.56 -13.25 -8.68
N ARG A 236 -2.47 -13.36 -7.38
CA ARG A 236 -3.53 -12.89 -6.50
C ARG A 236 -3.64 -11.38 -6.63
N THR A 237 -4.77 -10.88 -7.11
CA THR A 237 -5.03 -9.43 -7.19
C THR A 237 -5.36 -8.85 -5.82
N PRO A 238 -4.95 -7.60 -5.56
CA PRO A 238 -5.26 -6.94 -4.30
C PRO A 238 -6.75 -6.58 -4.20
N GLU A 239 -7.25 -6.45 -2.98
CA GLU A 239 -8.62 -5.98 -2.73
C GLU A 239 -8.79 -4.46 -2.96
N LYS A 240 -7.69 -3.69 -2.84
CA LYS A 240 -7.62 -2.23 -3.03
C LYS A 240 -6.41 -1.90 -3.90
N PHE A 241 -6.40 -0.70 -4.49
CA PHE A 241 -5.21 -0.19 -5.19
C PHE A 241 -4.66 -1.16 -6.25
N LEU A 242 -5.53 -1.66 -7.14
CA LEU A 242 -5.11 -2.54 -8.24
C LEU A 242 -3.90 -1.93 -8.97
N PRO A 243 -2.82 -2.69 -9.21
CA PRO A 243 -1.64 -2.20 -9.93
C PRO A 243 -2.01 -1.56 -11.26
N HIS A 244 -1.39 -0.42 -11.55
CA HIS A 244 -1.65 0.29 -12.80
C HIS A 244 -0.95 -0.44 -13.96
N ARG A 245 -1.65 -0.65 -15.06
CA ARG A 245 -1.10 -1.38 -16.21
C ARG A 245 0.15 -0.73 -16.79
N GLU A 246 0.20 0.61 -16.81
CA GLU A 246 1.38 1.36 -17.29
C GLU A 246 2.63 1.05 -16.45
N PHE A 247 2.49 0.84 -15.14
CA PHE A 247 3.63 0.45 -14.30
C PHE A 247 4.11 -0.97 -14.63
N LEU A 248 3.19 -1.91 -14.85
CA LEU A 248 3.53 -3.27 -15.28
C LEU A 248 4.21 -3.27 -16.65
N THR A 249 3.72 -2.47 -17.59
CA THR A 249 4.32 -2.29 -18.92
C THR A 249 5.73 -1.71 -18.77
N PHE A 250 5.91 -0.65 -17.98
CA PHE A 250 7.23 -0.08 -17.72
C PHE A 250 8.22 -1.16 -17.21
N HIS A 251 7.81 -1.96 -16.23
CA HIS A 251 8.67 -3.02 -15.69
C HIS A 251 9.05 -4.05 -16.75
N ARG A 252 8.09 -4.50 -17.58
CA ARG A 252 8.37 -5.45 -18.66
C ARG A 252 9.33 -4.89 -19.70
N ASP A 253 9.20 -3.62 -20.03
CA ASP A 253 9.98 -3.00 -21.11
C ASP A 253 11.39 -2.59 -20.65
N THR A 254 11.58 -2.31 -19.34
CA THR A 254 12.83 -1.73 -18.84
C THR A 254 13.60 -2.59 -17.85
N VAL A 255 12.93 -3.49 -17.15
CA VAL A 255 13.54 -4.32 -16.09
C VAL A 255 13.54 -5.80 -16.46
N PHE A 256 12.42 -6.32 -16.98
CA PHE A 256 12.26 -7.75 -17.23
C PHE A 256 13.22 -8.26 -18.32
N VAL A 257 13.93 -9.37 -18.03
CA VAL A 257 14.89 -10.01 -18.92
C VAL A 257 14.16 -11.01 -19.82
N SER A 258 13.70 -10.54 -20.99
CA SER A 258 12.84 -11.30 -21.91
C SER A 258 13.58 -12.31 -22.80
N ALA A 259 14.81 -12.19 -23.10
CA ALA A 259 15.75 -13.14 -23.76
C ALA A 259 16.98 -12.42 -24.28
N SER A 260 18.09 -13.06 -24.25
CA SER A 260 19.23 -12.84 -25.14
C SER A 260 19.85 -14.18 -25.45
#